data_0ec24a870cd483d6436a22f09a6c936a
#
_entry.id   0ec24a870cd483d6436a22f09a6c936a
#
_cell.length_a   1.000
_cell.length_b   1.000
_cell.length_c   1.000
_cell.angle_alpha   90.00
_cell.angle_beta   90.00
_cell.angle_gamma   90.00
#
_symmetry.space_group_name_H-M   'P 1'
#
loop_
_entity.id
_entity.type
_entity.pdbx_description
1 polymer ?
#
loop_
_entity_poly.entity_id
_entity_poly.type
_entity_poly.pdbx_seq_one_letter_code
_entity_poly.pdbx_strand_id
1 'polypeptide(L)'
;MTTADSGTTSAPSNTASSTPSKVLVTGGAGFIGSHFARLLAASGAAVTVLDKLTYAGNRANLEGTPHDFVHGDVCDTELLAGLVPGHDLVVNFAAESHVDRSIDGAADFVRTNVLGTQALMQACLEAGTPRVVQVSTDEVYGSIDEGSWDEGARLGPRSPYSAAKASGDMIAQAYAITHGLPVSITRCGNNYGPRQYPEKLIPLFVTRLLRGRGVPLYGDGGNVRDWVHVDDHCAGIRVVAERGEPGEVYHIAGTAELSNVELVARLLEACGAGWDMVERVPDRKGHDRRYSLDDSRLRALGYRPSVPFERGLAETVRWYRENPGWWEAAAEAAGAGPASGGADAPGAAGPGGAAGSTAPVGPMGSAGPAGMAGAVGGRRGGTAG
;
A
#
# COMPACT_ATOMS: atom_id res chain seq x y z
N MET A 1 12.71 5.40 68.97
CA MET A 1 12.11 6.52 68.20
C MET A 1 12.72 6.48 66.82
N THR A 2 12.10 5.79 65.92
CA THR A 2 12.52 5.59 64.53
C THR A 2 11.40 6.17 63.63
N THR A 3 11.70 7.25 62.98
CA THR A 3 10.81 7.98 62.06
C THR A 3 10.83 7.21 60.74
N ALA A 4 9.62 6.75 60.33
CA ALA A 4 9.40 6.14 59.03
C ALA A 4 9.28 7.24 57.96
N ASP A 5 10.12 7.16 56.94
CA ASP A 5 10.11 8.00 55.76
C ASP A 5 9.02 7.46 54.78
N SER A 6 7.99 8.22 54.55
CA SER A 6 6.90 7.92 53.61
C SER A 6 7.28 8.45 52.21
N GLY A 7 7.93 7.57 51.43
CA GLY A 7 8.17 7.83 50.00
C GLY A 7 6.83 7.87 49.22
N THR A 8 6.40 9.03 48.82
CA THR A 8 5.31 9.23 47.85
C THR A 8 5.80 8.88 46.44
N THR A 9 5.40 7.71 45.96
CA THR A 9 5.50 7.38 44.53
C THR A 9 4.48 8.20 43.76
N SER A 10 4.96 9.22 43.05
CA SER A 10 4.14 9.94 42.07
C SER A 10 3.78 8.98 40.91
N ALA A 11 2.48 8.75 40.73
CA ALA A 11 1.92 8.09 39.55
C ALA A 11 2.32 8.83 38.26
N PRO A 12 2.55 8.11 37.13
CA PRO A 12 2.85 8.78 35.89
C PRO A 12 1.62 9.62 35.45
N SER A 13 1.89 10.88 35.17
CA SER A 13 0.92 11.83 34.66
C SER A 13 0.35 11.29 33.35
N ASN A 14 -0.96 11.10 33.34
CA ASN A 14 -1.77 10.79 32.16
C ASN A 14 -1.67 12.00 31.22
N THR A 15 -0.71 11.98 30.27
CA THR A 15 -0.62 12.98 29.22
C THR A 15 -1.82 12.79 28.31
N ALA A 16 -2.79 13.69 28.42
CA ALA A 16 -3.88 13.78 27.47
C ALA A 16 -3.28 13.81 26.05
N SER A 17 -3.65 12.81 25.23
CA SER A 17 -3.26 12.73 23.83
C SER A 17 -3.81 13.94 23.10
N SER A 18 -2.97 14.96 22.89
CA SER A 18 -3.32 16.08 22.01
C SER A 18 -3.23 15.62 20.56
N THR A 19 -4.26 15.90 19.77
CA THR A 19 -4.20 15.71 18.31
C THR A 19 -2.94 16.39 17.77
N PRO A 20 -2.13 15.72 16.92
CA PRO A 20 -0.93 16.31 16.33
C PRO A 20 -1.27 17.62 15.62
N SER A 21 -0.50 18.68 15.89
CA SER A 21 -0.79 20.01 15.36
C SER A 21 -0.28 20.19 13.93
N LYS A 22 0.83 19.55 13.57
CA LYS A 22 1.45 19.61 12.25
C LYS A 22 1.77 18.21 11.72
N VAL A 23 1.17 17.84 10.60
CA VAL A 23 1.24 16.47 10.07
C VAL A 23 1.73 16.46 8.64
N LEU A 24 2.73 15.61 8.34
CA LEU A 24 3.16 15.29 6.99
C LEU A 24 2.48 13.99 6.53
N VAL A 25 1.78 14.06 5.40
CA VAL A 25 1.11 12.93 4.74
C VAL A 25 1.79 12.67 3.40
N THR A 26 2.59 11.62 3.29
CA THR A 26 3.18 11.22 2.00
C THR A 26 2.18 10.37 1.22
N GLY A 27 2.14 10.49 -0.12
CA GLY A 27 1.10 9.85 -0.93
C GLY A 27 -0.30 10.44 -0.69
N GLY A 28 -0.36 11.69 -0.21
CA GLY A 28 -1.61 12.32 0.24
C GLY A 28 -2.54 12.78 -0.88
N ALA A 29 -2.12 12.78 -2.15
CA ALA A 29 -3.01 12.97 -3.30
C ALA A 29 -3.61 11.65 -3.82
N GLY A 30 -3.20 10.50 -3.26
CA GLY A 30 -3.79 9.19 -3.52
C GLY A 30 -5.14 9.00 -2.84
N PHE A 31 -5.77 7.84 -3.04
CA PHE A 31 -7.08 7.50 -2.49
C PHE A 31 -7.12 7.62 -0.95
N ILE A 32 -6.40 6.76 -0.24
CA ILE A 32 -6.45 6.70 1.23
C ILE A 32 -5.82 7.94 1.85
N GLY A 33 -4.65 8.36 1.34
CA GLY A 33 -3.92 9.52 1.86
C GLY A 33 -4.73 10.81 1.82
N SER A 34 -5.54 11.02 0.76
CA SER A 34 -6.40 12.21 0.65
C SER A 34 -7.57 12.20 1.64
N HIS A 35 -8.18 11.04 1.92
CA HIS A 35 -9.19 10.88 2.97
C HIS A 35 -8.59 11.16 4.35
N PHE A 36 -7.37 10.67 4.60
CA PHE A 36 -6.68 10.93 5.85
C PHE A 36 -6.32 12.42 6.02
N ALA A 37 -5.81 13.07 4.97
CA ALA A 37 -5.56 14.51 4.97
C ALA A 37 -6.83 15.32 5.27
N ARG A 38 -7.98 14.95 4.68
CA ARG A 38 -9.29 15.55 4.97
C ARG A 38 -9.70 15.37 6.44
N LEU A 39 -9.54 14.15 6.97
CA LEU A 39 -9.85 13.83 8.37
C LEU A 39 -9.03 14.70 9.33
N LEU A 40 -7.74 14.86 9.08
CA LEU A 40 -6.85 15.67 9.90
C LEU A 40 -7.16 17.15 9.80
N ALA A 41 -7.33 17.69 8.60
CA ALA A 41 -7.68 19.09 8.37
C ALA A 41 -9.01 19.47 9.06
N ALA A 42 -10.01 18.55 9.00
CA ALA A 42 -11.29 18.73 9.68
C ALA A 42 -11.15 18.76 11.22
N SER A 43 -10.11 18.13 11.77
CA SER A 43 -9.79 18.17 13.21
C SER A 43 -8.90 19.37 13.60
N GLY A 44 -8.55 20.26 12.65
CA GLY A 44 -7.78 21.47 12.88
C GLY A 44 -6.27 21.31 12.80
N ALA A 45 -5.76 20.16 12.33
CA ALA A 45 -4.33 19.97 12.12
C ALA A 45 -3.84 20.75 10.89
N ALA A 46 -2.62 21.29 10.95
CA ALA A 46 -1.91 21.80 9.77
C ALA A 46 -1.35 20.62 8.98
N VAL A 47 -1.87 20.40 7.79
CA VAL A 47 -1.53 19.25 6.95
C VAL A 47 -0.60 19.66 5.83
N THR A 48 0.56 19.00 5.73
CA THR A 48 1.45 19.05 4.57
C THR A 48 1.32 17.75 3.80
N VAL A 49 1.08 17.83 2.50
CA VAL A 49 0.98 16.68 1.59
C VAL A 49 2.21 16.62 0.70
N LEU A 50 2.92 15.49 0.73
CA LEU A 50 3.96 15.14 -0.25
C LEU A 50 3.41 14.10 -1.20
N ASP A 51 3.41 14.38 -2.51
CA ASP A 51 2.96 13.41 -3.52
C ASP A 51 3.72 13.60 -4.84
N LYS A 52 4.08 12.50 -5.48
CA LYS A 52 4.77 12.48 -6.77
C LYS A 52 3.83 12.65 -7.96
N LEU A 53 2.51 12.53 -7.72
CA LEU A 53 1.46 12.59 -8.75
C LEU A 53 1.68 11.58 -9.88
N THR A 54 1.95 10.31 -9.51
CA THR A 54 1.92 9.20 -10.46
C THR A 54 0.47 8.96 -10.94
N TYR A 55 0.23 7.91 -11.69
CA TYR A 55 -1.04 7.64 -12.32
C TYR A 55 -2.28 7.67 -11.38
N ALA A 56 -2.10 7.30 -10.11
CA ALA A 56 -3.18 7.26 -9.11
C ALA A 56 -3.22 8.50 -8.19
N GLY A 57 -2.20 9.35 -8.23
CA GLY A 57 -2.15 10.62 -7.51
C GLY A 57 -2.94 11.69 -8.24
N ASN A 58 -3.96 12.29 -7.57
CA ASN A 58 -4.82 13.30 -8.18
C ASN A 58 -5.07 14.45 -7.19
N ARG A 59 -4.62 15.66 -7.52
CA ARG A 59 -4.84 16.86 -6.70
C ARG A 59 -6.31 17.17 -6.46
N ALA A 60 -7.21 16.78 -7.38
CA ALA A 60 -8.65 16.91 -7.20
C ALA A 60 -9.18 16.14 -5.97
N ASN A 61 -8.45 15.13 -5.50
CA ASN A 61 -8.80 14.42 -4.26
C ASN A 61 -8.71 15.32 -3.02
N LEU A 62 -7.93 16.39 -3.08
CA LEU A 62 -7.69 17.33 -1.99
C LEU A 62 -8.51 18.63 -2.09
N GLU A 63 -9.31 18.80 -3.14
CA GLU A 63 -10.15 20.00 -3.30
C GLU A 63 -11.05 20.26 -2.08
N GLY A 64 -11.08 21.51 -1.63
CA GLY A 64 -11.82 21.94 -0.44
C GLY A 64 -11.19 21.54 0.89
N THR A 65 -9.99 20.95 0.89
CA THR A 65 -9.24 20.59 2.11
C THR A 65 -8.10 21.58 2.32
N PRO A 66 -8.01 22.29 3.45
CA PRO A 66 -6.84 23.11 3.78
C PRO A 66 -5.58 22.24 3.90
N HIS A 67 -4.54 22.52 3.12
CA HIS A 67 -3.26 21.82 3.14
C HIS A 67 -2.17 22.60 2.41
N ASP A 68 -0.91 22.34 2.78
CA ASP A 68 0.26 22.69 1.98
C ASP A 68 0.61 21.53 1.08
N PHE A 69 0.88 21.78 -0.22
CA PHE A 69 1.19 20.74 -1.18
C PHE A 69 2.62 20.83 -1.67
N VAL A 70 3.37 19.75 -1.52
CA VAL A 70 4.73 19.56 -2.04
C VAL A 70 4.70 18.48 -3.11
N HIS A 71 5.05 18.86 -4.35
CA HIS A 71 5.23 17.89 -5.44
C HIS A 71 6.63 17.30 -5.36
N GLY A 72 6.77 16.00 -5.07
CA GLY A 72 8.06 15.35 -4.92
C GLY A 72 7.98 13.85 -4.70
N ASP A 73 9.13 13.19 -4.84
CA ASP A 73 9.30 11.75 -4.65
C ASP A 73 9.74 11.45 -3.20
N VAL A 74 9.11 10.46 -2.56
CA VAL A 74 9.54 9.97 -1.25
C VAL A 74 10.96 9.38 -1.24
N CYS A 75 11.53 9.11 -2.41
CA CYS A 75 12.93 8.69 -2.57
C CYS A 75 13.91 9.86 -2.63
N ASP A 76 13.45 11.11 -2.67
CA ASP A 76 14.31 12.30 -2.70
C ASP A 76 14.73 12.67 -1.27
N THR A 77 15.95 12.25 -0.91
CA THR A 77 16.50 12.45 0.43
C THR A 77 16.78 13.92 0.76
N GLU A 78 17.14 14.74 -0.23
CA GLU A 78 17.37 16.18 -0.05
C GLU A 78 16.04 16.90 0.24
N LEU A 79 15.00 16.58 -0.53
CA LEU A 79 13.65 17.08 -0.28
C LEU A 79 13.16 16.69 1.13
N LEU A 80 13.31 15.42 1.50
CA LEU A 80 12.87 14.94 2.81
C LEU A 80 13.61 15.60 3.97
N ALA A 81 14.92 15.82 3.84
CA ALA A 81 15.73 16.51 4.85
C ALA A 81 15.25 17.95 5.13
N GLY A 82 14.71 18.63 4.11
CA GLY A 82 14.11 19.94 4.27
C GLY A 82 12.65 19.94 4.72
N LEU A 83 11.90 18.87 4.38
CA LEU A 83 10.46 18.81 4.56
C LEU A 83 10.04 18.21 5.91
N VAL A 84 10.67 17.11 6.34
CA VAL A 84 10.28 16.36 7.55
C VAL A 84 10.43 17.16 8.86
N PRO A 85 11.46 17.99 9.06
CA PRO A 85 11.64 18.71 10.32
C PRO A 85 10.43 19.55 10.74
N GLY A 86 10.12 19.52 12.04
CA GLY A 86 9.06 20.33 12.64
C GLY A 86 7.64 19.79 12.45
N HIS A 87 7.47 18.56 11.91
CA HIS A 87 6.20 17.84 11.94
C HIS A 87 6.09 16.99 13.20
N ASP A 88 4.92 17.00 13.85
CA ASP A 88 4.63 16.19 15.05
C ASP A 88 4.32 14.74 14.69
N LEU A 89 3.80 14.51 13.48
CA LEU A 89 3.42 13.22 12.96
C LEU A 89 3.78 13.13 11.47
N VAL A 90 4.35 12.01 11.07
CA VAL A 90 4.54 11.63 9.68
C VAL A 90 3.77 10.35 9.39
N VAL A 91 2.90 10.35 8.37
CA VAL A 91 2.15 9.17 7.95
C VAL A 91 2.49 8.82 6.50
N ASN A 92 3.04 7.62 6.31
CA ASN A 92 3.51 7.17 5.00
C ASN A 92 2.46 6.35 4.26
N PHE A 93 1.76 7.00 3.30
CA PHE A 93 0.91 6.33 2.31
C PHE A 93 1.60 6.19 0.95
N ALA A 94 2.76 6.82 0.73
CA ALA A 94 3.44 6.77 -0.55
C ALA A 94 3.81 5.33 -0.91
N ALA A 95 3.21 4.80 -1.97
CA ALA A 95 3.42 3.44 -2.42
C ALA A 95 2.95 3.25 -3.87
N GLU A 96 3.64 2.39 -4.62
CA GLU A 96 3.06 1.70 -5.76
C GLU A 96 2.17 0.56 -5.24
N SER A 97 0.92 0.43 -5.72
CA SER A 97 -0.10 -0.39 -5.05
C SER A 97 -0.89 -1.36 -5.94
N HIS A 98 -0.61 -1.43 -7.24
CA HIS A 98 -1.36 -2.30 -8.16
C HIS A 98 -0.65 -3.64 -8.37
N VAL A 99 -1.23 -4.74 -7.88
CA VAL A 99 -0.62 -6.08 -7.92
C VAL A 99 -0.27 -6.51 -9.34
N ASP A 100 -1.19 -6.37 -10.31
CA ASP A 100 -0.95 -6.84 -11.69
C ASP A 100 0.21 -6.07 -12.33
N ARG A 101 0.31 -4.74 -12.13
CA ARG A 101 1.47 -3.95 -12.57
C ARG A 101 2.78 -4.42 -11.93
N SER A 102 2.74 -4.90 -10.68
CA SER A 102 3.93 -5.42 -10.01
C SER A 102 4.44 -6.73 -10.63
N ILE A 103 3.53 -7.53 -11.22
CA ILE A 103 3.86 -8.77 -11.92
C ILE A 103 4.56 -8.46 -13.25
N ASP A 104 4.11 -7.42 -13.94
CA ASP A 104 4.69 -6.97 -15.21
C ASP A 104 6.02 -6.21 -15.03
N GLY A 105 6.19 -5.49 -13.89
CA GLY A 105 7.40 -4.72 -13.60
C GLY A 105 7.55 -4.36 -12.12
N ALA A 106 8.43 -5.05 -11.40
CA ALA A 106 8.61 -4.88 -9.96
C ALA A 106 9.50 -3.69 -9.55
N ALA A 107 10.27 -3.10 -10.46
CA ALA A 107 11.33 -2.14 -10.12
C ALA A 107 10.79 -0.89 -9.41
N ASP A 108 9.69 -0.31 -9.89
CA ASP A 108 9.08 0.88 -9.29
C ASP A 108 8.51 0.58 -7.90
N PHE A 109 8.02 -0.64 -7.68
CA PHE A 109 7.54 -1.11 -6.37
C PHE A 109 8.68 -1.21 -5.36
N VAL A 110 9.83 -1.78 -5.76
CA VAL A 110 11.03 -1.81 -4.91
C VAL A 110 11.53 -0.39 -4.64
N ARG A 111 11.61 0.46 -5.66
CA ARG A 111 12.04 1.84 -5.49
C ARG A 111 11.16 2.59 -4.48
N THR A 112 9.86 2.63 -4.71
CA THR A 112 8.96 3.43 -3.88
C THR A 112 8.71 2.79 -2.50
N ASN A 113 8.35 1.49 -2.48
CA ASN A 113 7.89 0.86 -1.24
C ASN A 113 9.05 0.41 -0.33
N VAL A 114 10.25 0.23 -0.86
CA VAL A 114 11.42 -0.19 -0.08
C VAL A 114 12.38 0.98 0.13
N LEU A 115 12.96 1.52 -0.95
CA LEU A 115 13.95 2.61 -0.85
C LEU A 115 13.28 3.91 -0.36
N GLY A 116 12.07 4.23 -0.84
CA GLY A 116 11.32 5.39 -0.37
C GLY A 116 10.95 5.30 1.10
N THR A 117 10.53 4.11 1.57
CA THR A 117 10.30 3.89 3.01
C THR A 117 11.59 4.07 3.81
N GLN A 118 12.70 3.51 3.36
CA GLN A 118 14.00 3.68 4.05
C GLN A 118 14.42 5.15 4.12
N ALA A 119 14.33 5.87 3.01
CA ALA A 119 14.67 7.29 2.95
C ALA A 119 13.81 8.13 3.92
N LEU A 120 12.51 7.86 3.98
CA LEU A 120 11.61 8.55 4.91
C LEU A 120 11.91 8.21 6.37
N MET A 121 12.15 6.93 6.72
CA MET A 121 12.52 6.55 8.08
C MET A 121 13.84 7.22 8.52
N GLN A 122 14.82 7.32 7.62
CA GLN A 122 16.08 8.02 7.89
C GLN A 122 15.85 9.50 8.14
N ALA A 123 15.08 10.18 7.29
CA ALA A 123 14.75 11.60 7.47
C ALA A 123 13.98 11.86 8.79
N CYS A 124 13.03 10.97 9.14
CA CYS A 124 12.32 11.07 10.42
C CYS A 124 13.26 10.88 11.63
N LEU A 125 14.22 9.96 11.54
CA LEU A 125 15.22 9.75 12.58
C LEU A 125 16.10 11.00 12.78
N GLU A 126 16.63 11.55 11.67
CA GLU A 126 17.48 12.73 11.69
C GLU A 126 16.75 13.99 12.18
N ALA A 127 15.47 14.10 11.84
CA ALA A 127 14.62 15.21 12.29
C ALA A 127 14.13 15.07 13.75
N GLY A 128 14.32 13.90 14.37
CA GLY A 128 13.76 13.61 15.69
C GLY A 128 12.24 13.61 15.72
N THR A 129 11.59 13.14 14.65
CA THR A 129 10.12 13.13 14.51
C THR A 129 9.47 12.36 15.66
N PRO A 130 8.53 12.99 16.42
CA PRO A 130 7.97 12.35 17.62
C PRO A 130 7.07 11.15 17.35
N ARG A 131 6.51 11.06 16.13
CA ARG A 131 5.61 9.96 15.77
C ARG A 131 5.62 9.68 14.27
N VAL A 132 5.72 8.40 13.92
CA VAL A 132 5.64 7.94 12.53
C VAL A 132 4.62 6.80 12.43
N VAL A 133 3.81 6.78 11.36
CA VAL A 133 2.95 5.65 11.03
C VAL A 133 3.26 5.18 9.61
N GLN A 134 3.66 3.92 9.48
CA GLN A 134 3.84 3.24 8.20
C GLN A 134 2.55 2.51 7.84
N VAL A 135 1.93 2.89 6.72
CA VAL A 135 0.70 2.23 6.25
C VAL A 135 1.04 1.07 5.33
N SER A 136 0.56 -0.12 5.68
CA SER A 136 0.81 -1.39 4.99
C SER A 136 -0.49 -2.14 4.66
N THR A 137 -0.40 -3.43 4.39
CA THR A 137 -1.49 -4.27 3.85
C THR A 137 -1.46 -5.66 4.48
N ASP A 138 -2.60 -6.34 4.53
CA ASP A 138 -2.76 -7.75 4.88
C ASP A 138 -2.08 -8.70 3.89
N GLU A 139 -1.88 -8.27 2.64
CA GLU A 139 -1.22 -9.08 1.60
C GLU A 139 0.22 -9.49 1.96
N VAL A 140 0.83 -8.84 2.96
CA VAL A 140 2.17 -9.23 3.46
C VAL A 140 2.20 -10.59 4.13
N TYR A 141 1.04 -11.10 4.59
CA TYR A 141 0.93 -12.41 5.22
C TYR A 141 0.73 -13.56 4.21
N GLY A 142 0.21 -13.26 3.03
CA GLY A 142 -0.24 -14.26 2.08
C GLY A 142 -1.64 -14.79 2.41
N SER A 143 -2.00 -15.95 1.86
CA SER A 143 -3.34 -16.53 2.01
C SER A 143 -3.51 -17.29 3.32
N ILE A 144 -4.71 -17.21 3.92
CA ILE A 144 -5.13 -18.01 5.07
C ILE A 144 -6.43 -18.74 4.75
N ASP A 145 -6.47 -20.04 4.99
CA ASP A 145 -7.65 -20.85 4.66
C ASP A 145 -8.73 -20.74 5.75
N GLU A 146 -8.34 -20.74 7.03
CA GLU A 146 -9.21 -20.67 8.19
C GLU A 146 -8.65 -19.71 9.25
N GLY A 147 -9.53 -19.12 10.06
CA GLY A 147 -9.15 -18.16 11.11
C GLY A 147 -8.76 -16.79 10.56
N SER A 148 -7.98 -16.03 11.32
CA SER A 148 -7.51 -14.69 10.97
C SER A 148 -6.05 -14.53 11.41
N TRP A 149 -5.26 -13.78 10.66
CA TRP A 149 -3.90 -13.42 11.05
C TRP A 149 -3.92 -12.47 12.25
N ASP A 150 -3.12 -12.76 13.26
CA ASP A 150 -2.71 -11.79 14.29
C ASP A 150 -1.46 -11.02 13.84
N GLU A 151 -1.10 -9.96 14.57
CA GLU A 151 0.02 -9.09 14.21
C GLU A 151 1.38 -9.77 14.36
N GLY A 152 1.49 -10.86 15.13
CA GLY A 152 2.69 -11.69 15.33
C GLY A 152 2.90 -12.74 14.25
N ALA A 153 1.95 -12.91 13.34
CA ALA A 153 2.02 -13.91 12.29
C ALA A 153 3.19 -13.67 11.33
N ARG A 154 3.75 -14.78 10.83
CA ARG A 154 4.87 -14.73 9.89
C ARG A 154 4.45 -14.12 8.56
N LEU A 155 5.28 -13.21 8.03
CA LEU A 155 5.11 -12.67 6.69
C LEU A 155 5.41 -13.75 5.62
N GLY A 156 4.54 -13.85 4.63
CA GLY A 156 4.63 -14.80 3.52
C GLY A 156 4.08 -14.23 2.22
N PRO A 157 4.58 -13.05 1.75
CA PRO A 157 4.04 -12.35 0.58
C PRO A 157 4.17 -13.20 -0.68
N ARG A 158 3.19 -13.14 -1.59
CA ARG A 158 3.10 -13.98 -2.79
C ARG A 158 3.14 -13.19 -4.10
N SER A 159 3.20 -11.87 -4.05
CA SER A 159 3.36 -11.00 -5.21
C SER A 159 4.55 -10.05 -5.04
N PRO A 160 5.13 -9.49 -6.13
CA PRO A 160 6.18 -8.47 -6.01
C PRO A 160 5.73 -7.24 -5.21
N TYR A 161 4.46 -6.82 -5.35
CA TYR A 161 3.86 -5.76 -4.55
C TYR A 161 3.88 -6.09 -3.06
N SER A 162 3.30 -7.24 -2.67
CA SER A 162 3.23 -7.63 -1.25
C SER A 162 4.62 -7.86 -0.65
N ALA A 163 5.57 -8.38 -1.44
CA ALA A 163 6.97 -8.52 -1.02
C ALA A 163 7.64 -7.16 -0.79
N ALA A 164 7.42 -6.17 -1.65
CA ALA A 164 7.94 -4.81 -1.47
C ALA A 164 7.31 -4.13 -0.24
N LYS A 165 6.01 -4.31 0.01
CA LYS A 165 5.35 -3.79 1.22
C LYS A 165 5.87 -4.46 2.50
N ALA A 166 6.02 -5.79 2.50
CA ALA A 166 6.62 -6.52 3.62
C ALA A 166 8.06 -6.05 3.91
N SER A 167 8.85 -5.77 2.87
CA SER A 167 10.20 -5.22 3.02
C SER A 167 10.19 -3.83 3.65
N GLY A 168 9.25 -2.97 3.25
CA GLY A 168 9.05 -1.66 3.88
C GLY A 168 8.68 -1.76 5.36
N ASP A 169 7.81 -2.71 5.73
CA ASP A 169 7.45 -3.01 7.12
C ASP A 169 8.68 -3.44 7.93
N MET A 170 9.49 -4.35 7.38
CA MET A 170 10.71 -4.83 8.04
C MET A 170 11.73 -3.70 8.24
N ILE A 171 11.86 -2.78 7.28
CA ILE A 171 12.70 -1.59 7.42
C ILE A 171 12.17 -0.71 8.56
N ALA A 172 10.88 -0.38 8.58
CA ALA A 172 10.29 0.43 9.63
C ALA A 172 10.50 -0.19 11.03
N GLN A 173 10.29 -1.51 11.16
CA GLN A 173 10.56 -2.24 12.40
C GLN A 173 12.05 -2.21 12.81
N ALA A 174 12.96 -2.36 11.84
CA ALA A 174 14.39 -2.27 12.11
C ALA A 174 14.78 -0.88 12.65
N TYR A 175 14.21 0.21 12.09
CA TYR A 175 14.43 1.57 12.60
C TYR A 175 13.88 1.75 14.02
N ALA A 176 12.71 1.16 14.34
CA ALA A 176 12.18 1.16 15.69
C ALA A 176 13.10 0.46 16.68
N ILE A 177 13.55 -0.75 16.34
CA ILE A 177 14.35 -1.60 17.24
C ILE A 177 15.78 -1.06 17.39
N THR A 178 16.42 -0.68 16.27
CA THR A 178 17.84 -0.33 16.25
C THR A 178 18.10 1.11 16.70
N HIS A 179 17.21 2.03 16.30
CA HIS A 179 17.39 3.46 16.50
C HIS A 179 16.38 4.09 17.46
N GLY A 180 15.38 3.32 17.92
CA GLY A 180 14.31 3.85 18.78
C GLY A 180 13.39 4.84 18.06
N LEU A 181 13.32 4.81 16.70
CA LEU A 181 12.39 5.65 15.96
C LEU A 181 10.95 5.31 16.37
N PRO A 182 10.13 6.28 16.80
CA PRO A 182 8.77 6.01 17.28
C PRO A 182 7.80 5.76 16.13
N VAL A 183 8.03 4.68 15.39
CA VAL A 183 7.20 4.24 14.28
C VAL A 183 6.28 3.09 14.68
N SER A 184 5.00 3.16 14.29
CA SER A 184 4.04 2.06 14.32
C SER A 184 3.62 1.69 12.90
N ILE A 185 3.23 0.43 12.70
CA ILE A 185 2.81 -0.06 11.39
C ILE A 185 1.32 -0.40 11.45
N THR A 186 0.56 -0.03 10.41
CA THR A 186 -0.82 -0.48 10.23
C THR A 186 -0.90 -1.43 9.03
N ARG A 187 -1.60 -2.57 9.17
CA ARG A 187 -1.92 -3.49 8.09
C ARG A 187 -3.43 -3.58 7.97
N CYS A 188 -3.96 -3.36 6.76
CA CYS A 188 -5.40 -3.32 6.55
C CYS A 188 -5.83 -4.28 5.45
N GLY A 189 -7.11 -4.67 5.51
CA GLY A 189 -7.81 -5.36 4.43
C GLY A 189 -8.04 -4.50 3.19
N ASN A 190 -8.86 -5.00 2.26
CA ASN A 190 -9.15 -4.34 1.00
C ASN A 190 -9.97 -3.06 1.21
N ASN A 191 -9.42 -1.93 0.82
CA ASN A 191 -10.09 -0.64 0.95
C ASN A 191 -11.06 -0.37 -0.21
N TYR A 192 -12.17 0.31 0.11
CA TYR A 192 -13.11 0.82 -0.88
C TYR A 192 -13.70 2.16 -0.41
N GLY A 193 -14.23 2.94 -1.36
CA GLY A 193 -14.84 4.23 -1.08
C GLY A 193 -14.77 5.21 -2.25
N PRO A 194 -15.30 6.42 -2.07
CA PRO A 194 -15.19 7.52 -3.03
C PRO A 194 -13.73 7.86 -3.37
N ARG A 195 -13.45 8.29 -4.60
CA ARG A 195 -12.11 8.70 -5.08
C ARG A 195 -11.07 7.58 -5.19
N GLN A 196 -11.46 6.32 -5.11
CA GLN A 196 -10.56 5.22 -5.41
C GLN A 196 -10.31 5.13 -6.92
N TYR A 197 -9.03 5.01 -7.33
CA TYR A 197 -8.68 4.96 -8.76
C TYR A 197 -9.35 3.77 -9.47
N PRO A 198 -9.92 3.95 -10.67
CA PRO A 198 -10.80 2.97 -11.32
C PRO A 198 -10.11 1.73 -11.92
N GLU A 199 -8.91 1.39 -11.47
CA GLU A 199 -8.24 0.11 -11.74
C GLU A 199 -8.53 -0.97 -10.68
N LYS A 200 -8.98 -0.57 -9.48
CA LYS A 200 -9.29 -1.50 -8.39
C LYS A 200 -10.70 -2.08 -8.57
N LEU A 201 -10.94 -3.27 -8.01
CA LEU A 201 -12.13 -4.08 -8.29
C LEU A 201 -13.44 -3.30 -8.19
N ILE A 202 -13.74 -2.69 -7.04
CA ILE A 202 -15.02 -1.98 -6.85
C ILE A 202 -15.16 -0.81 -7.82
N PRO A 203 -14.23 0.16 -7.89
CA PRO A 203 -14.40 1.28 -8.82
C PRO A 203 -14.32 0.87 -10.29
N LEU A 204 -13.54 -0.14 -10.65
CA LEU A 204 -13.52 -0.68 -12.01
C LEU A 204 -14.90 -1.20 -12.41
N PHE A 205 -15.52 -2.02 -11.55
CA PHE A 205 -16.84 -2.58 -11.84
C PHE A 205 -17.91 -1.50 -11.89
N VAL A 206 -17.93 -0.61 -10.90
CA VAL A 206 -18.89 0.52 -10.88
C VAL A 206 -18.78 1.37 -12.16
N THR A 207 -17.57 1.79 -12.54
CA THR A 207 -17.39 2.67 -13.70
C THR A 207 -17.68 1.96 -15.03
N ARG A 208 -17.43 0.65 -15.14
CA ARG A 208 -17.82 -0.15 -16.31
C ARG A 208 -19.33 -0.33 -16.40
N LEU A 209 -19.98 -0.72 -15.31
CA LEU A 209 -21.42 -0.92 -15.25
C LEU A 209 -22.20 0.38 -15.51
N LEU A 210 -21.74 1.52 -14.98
CA LEU A 210 -22.34 2.84 -15.26
C LEU A 210 -22.24 3.24 -16.73
N ARG A 211 -21.27 2.68 -17.48
CA ARG A 211 -21.12 2.85 -18.94
C ARG A 211 -21.79 1.73 -19.76
N GLY A 212 -22.54 0.83 -19.14
CA GLY A 212 -23.14 -0.33 -19.81
C GLY A 212 -22.12 -1.32 -20.35
N ARG A 213 -20.91 -1.41 -19.75
CA ARG A 213 -19.83 -2.34 -20.15
C ARG A 213 -19.78 -3.54 -19.22
N GLY A 214 -19.47 -4.72 -19.77
CA GLY A 214 -19.27 -5.95 -19.01
C GLY A 214 -18.09 -5.87 -18.02
N VAL A 215 -18.16 -6.67 -16.97
CA VAL A 215 -17.15 -6.71 -15.87
C VAL A 215 -16.49 -8.08 -15.80
N PRO A 216 -15.14 -8.17 -15.62
CA PRO A 216 -14.43 -9.43 -15.58
C PRO A 216 -14.47 -10.08 -14.20
N LEU A 217 -14.94 -11.32 -14.10
CA LEU A 217 -14.84 -12.14 -12.88
C LEU A 217 -13.74 -13.20 -13.06
N TYR A 218 -12.68 -13.07 -12.28
CA TYR A 218 -11.53 -13.98 -12.33
C TYR A 218 -11.87 -15.38 -11.78
N GLY A 219 -11.49 -16.42 -12.51
CA GLY A 219 -11.60 -17.82 -12.11
C GLY A 219 -13.03 -18.22 -11.71
N ASP A 220 -13.16 -18.86 -10.55
CA ASP A 220 -14.46 -19.25 -9.96
C ASP A 220 -15.15 -18.13 -9.18
N GLY A 221 -14.45 -17.02 -8.93
CA GLY A 221 -14.93 -15.90 -8.12
C GLY A 221 -14.96 -16.18 -6.61
N GLY A 222 -14.37 -17.30 -6.18
CA GLY A 222 -14.39 -17.72 -4.78
C GLY A 222 -13.27 -17.14 -3.91
N ASN A 223 -12.47 -16.19 -4.41
CA ASN A 223 -11.46 -15.50 -3.61
C ASN A 223 -12.17 -14.56 -2.62
N VAL A 224 -11.83 -14.68 -1.34
CA VAL A 224 -12.45 -13.93 -0.25
C VAL A 224 -11.57 -12.75 0.17
N ARG A 225 -12.19 -11.60 0.39
CA ARG A 225 -11.53 -10.38 0.84
C ARG A 225 -12.28 -9.76 2.01
N ASP A 226 -11.52 -9.19 2.92
CA ASP A 226 -12.02 -8.36 4.02
C ASP A 226 -12.11 -6.90 3.55
N TRP A 227 -13.32 -6.33 3.55
CA TRP A 227 -13.62 -5.03 2.96
C TRP A 227 -13.71 -3.93 4.01
N VAL A 228 -12.80 -2.96 3.92
CA VAL A 228 -12.68 -1.81 4.84
C VAL A 228 -13.13 -0.55 4.12
N HIS A 229 -14.10 0.18 4.67
CA HIS A 229 -14.42 1.52 4.16
C HIS A 229 -13.25 2.47 4.45
N VAL A 230 -12.90 3.33 3.49
CA VAL A 230 -11.74 4.22 3.59
C VAL A 230 -11.78 5.14 4.80
N ASP A 231 -12.96 5.59 5.22
CA ASP A 231 -13.10 6.45 6.41
C ASP A 231 -12.83 5.68 7.71
N ASP A 232 -13.23 4.41 7.79
CA ASP A 232 -12.90 3.52 8.92
C ASP A 232 -11.40 3.21 8.95
N HIS A 233 -10.78 2.97 7.78
CA HIS A 233 -9.33 2.83 7.70
C HIS A 233 -8.60 4.08 8.22
N CYS A 234 -8.99 5.26 7.76
CA CYS A 234 -8.41 6.53 8.24
C CYS A 234 -8.63 6.74 9.74
N ALA A 235 -9.80 6.36 10.28
CA ALA A 235 -10.07 6.42 11.71
C ALA A 235 -9.15 5.47 12.50
N GLY A 236 -8.92 4.25 11.99
CA GLY A 236 -7.98 3.29 12.57
C GLY A 236 -6.55 3.81 12.60
N ILE A 237 -6.05 4.36 11.48
CA ILE A 237 -4.72 4.98 11.42
C ILE A 237 -4.60 6.13 12.43
N ARG A 238 -5.64 6.96 12.58
CA ARG A 238 -5.64 8.05 13.57
C ARG A 238 -5.55 7.51 15.00
N VAL A 239 -6.28 6.46 15.34
CA VAL A 239 -6.18 5.82 16.67
C VAL A 239 -4.77 5.31 16.92
N VAL A 240 -4.12 4.67 15.92
CA VAL A 240 -2.72 4.23 16.02
C VAL A 240 -1.77 5.42 16.18
N ALA A 241 -1.96 6.49 15.41
CA ALA A 241 -1.14 7.70 15.53
C ALA A 241 -1.23 8.34 16.92
N GLU A 242 -2.42 8.34 17.55
CA GLU A 242 -2.68 8.94 18.85
C GLU A 242 -2.31 8.04 20.03
N ARG A 243 -2.47 6.72 19.92
CA ARG A 243 -2.48 5.77 21.05
C ARG A 243 -1.66 4.50 20.83
N GLY A 244 -1.21 4.23 19.61
CA GLY A 244 -0.44 3.02 19.32
C GLY A 244 0.95 3.09 19.98
N GLU A 245 1.48 1.96 20.40
CA GLU A 245 2.83 1.85 20.96
C GLU A 245 3.87 1.88 19.82
N PRO A 246 4.97 2.63 19.95
CA PRO A 246 6.09 2.58 19.01
C PRO A 246 6.66 1.17 18.85
N GLY A 247 7.01 0.80 17.62
CA GLY A 247 7.53 -0.52 17.28
C GLY A 247 6.45 -1.58 17.02
N GLU A 248 5.19 -1.31 17.39
CA GLU A 248 4.09 -2.26 17.28
C GLU A 248 3.37 -2.19 15.93
N VAL A 249 2.76 -3.33 15.58
CA VAL A 249 1.89 -3.51 14.42
C VAL A 249 0.42 -3.52 14.88
N TYR A 250 -0.47 -2.96 14.08
CA TYR A 250 -1.90 -2.91 14.32
C TYR A 250 -2.67 -3.30 13.07
N HIS A 251 -3.62 -4.21 13.21
CA HIS A 251 -4.53 -4.57 12.13
C HIS A 251 -5.74 -3.63 12.07
N ILE A 252 -6.20 -3.35 10.85
CA ILE A 252 -7.44 -2.63 10.59
C ILE A 252 -8.30 -3.51 9.69
N ALA A 253 -9.14 -4.31 10.33
CA ALA A 253 -10.06 -5.21 9.64
C ALA A 253 -11.32 -4.47 9.18
N GLY A 254 -11.96 -5.03 8.17
CA GLY A 254 -13.21 -4.54 7.62
C GLY A 254 -14.45 -4.95 8.40
N THR A 255 -15.59 -4.63 7.83
CA THR A 255 -16.90 -5.01 8.37
C THR A 255 -17.55 -6.16 7.60
N ALA A 256 -16.93 -6.63 6.51
CA ALA A 256 -17.46 -7.70 5.67
C ALA A 256 -16.36 -8.51 4.98
N GLU A 257 -16.31 -9.81 5.24
CA GLU A 257 -15.60 -10.78 4.42
C GLU A 257 -16.53 -11.28 3.31
N LEU A 258 -16.17 -11.05 2.06
CA LEU A 258 -16.97 -11.44 0.89
C LEU A 258 -16.12 -12.13 -0.14
N SER A 259 -16.65 -13.19 -0.74
CA SER A 259 -16.10 -13.72 -1.97
C SER A 259 -16.32 -12.74 -3.13
N ASN A 260 -15.48 -12.82 -4.15
CA ASN A 260 -15.64 -11.95 -5.33
C ASN A 260 -17.01 -12.12 -5.98
N VAL A 261 -17.57 -13.33 -6.01
CA VAL A 261 -18.91 -13.57 -6.57
C VAL A 261 -20.01 -12.90 -5.74
N GLU A 262 -19.91 -12.92 -4.42
CA GLU A 262 -20.85 -12.21 -3.53
C GLU A 262 -20.74 -10.70 -3.68
N LEU A 263 -19.51 -10.17 -3.76
CA LEU A 263 -19.28 -8.75 -4.01
C LEU A 263 -19.85 -8.32 -5.37
N VAL A 264 -19.63 -9.12 -6.42
CA VAL A 264 -20.18 -8.83 -7.76
C VAL A 264 -21.70 -8.78 -7.73
N ALA A 265 -22.37 -9.71 -7.03
CA ALA A 265 -23.84 -9.68 -6.88
C ALA A 265 -24.31 -8.34 -6.29
N ARG A 266 -23.66 -7.85 -5.23
CA ARG A 266 -23.98 -6.56 -4.60
C ARG A 266 -23.70 -5.37 -5.51
N LEU A 267 -22.62 -5.41 -6.29
CA LEU A 267 -22.29 -4.35 -7.24
C LEU A 267 -23.30 -4.28 -8.39
N LEU A 268 -23.73 -5.44 -8.91
CA LEU A 268 -24.76 -5.52 -9.94
C LEU A 268 -26.08 -4.92 -9.43
N GLU A 269 -26.52 -5.31 -8.24
CA GLU A 269 -27.72 -4.76 -7.58
C GLU A 269 -27.61 -3.23 -7.42
N ALA A 270 -26.49 -2.73 -6.82
CA ALA A 270 -26.28 -1.31 -6.58
C ALA A 270 -26.20 -0.47 -7.85
N CYS A 271 -25.74 -1.06 -8.96
CA CYS A 271 -25.66 -0.40 -10.26
C CYS A 271 -26.95 -0.58 -11.13
N GLY A 272 -27.87 -1.46 -10.73
CA GLY A 272 -29.06 -1.79 -11.51
C GLY A 272 -28.76 -2.65 -12.74
N ALA A 273 -27.78 -3.54 -12.66
CA ALA A 273 -27.30 -4.40 -13.74
C ALA A 273 -27.56 -5.89 -13.43
N GLY A 274 -27.54 -6.74 -14.47
CA GLY A 274 -27.73 -8.18 -14.36
C GLY A 274 -26.44 -8.97 -14.52
N TRP A 275 -26.52 -10.28 -14.28
CA TRP A 275 -25.41 -11.22 -14.44
C TRP A 275 -24.97 -11.40 -15.89
N ASP A 276 -25.76 -11.02 -16.87
CA ASP A 276 -25.42 -10.93 -18.30
C ASP A 276 -24.28 -9.94 -18.56
N MET A 277 -24.01 -9.02 -17.63
CA MET A 277 -22.87 -8.12 -17.69
C MET A 277 -21.56 -8.73 -17.14
N VAL A 278 -21.58 -9.97 -16.62
CA VAL A 278 -20.40 -10.58 -16.02
C VAL A 278 -19.72 -11.54 -17.00
N GLU A 279 -18.48 -11.26 -17.33
CA GLU A 279 -17.61 -12.09 -18.14
C GLU A 279 -16.63 -12.88 -17.27
N ARG A 280 -16.64 -14.21 -17.34
CA ARG A 280 -15.65 -15.03 -16.65
C ARG A 280 -14.34 -15.05 -17.43
N VAL A 281 -13.26 -14.68 -16.76
CA VAL A 281 -11.92 -14.63 -17.33
C VAL A 281 -10.98 -15.59 -16.57
N PRO A 282 -9.86 -16.03 -17.19
CA PRO A 282 -8.85 -16.86 -16.52
C PRO A 282 -8.35 -16.20 -15.24
N ASP A 283 -8.07 -17.00 -14.21
CA ASP A 283 -7.55 -16.49 -12.95
C ASP A 283 -6.11 -15.95 -13.09
N ARG A 284 -5.74 -14.98 -12.26
CA ARG A 284 -4.39 -14.41 -12.27
C ARG A 284 -3.39 -15.33 -11.57
N LYS A 285 -2.11 -15.22 -11.93
CA LYS A 285 -1.02 -15.95 -11.29
C LYS A 285 -0.83 -15.49 -9.83
N GLY A 286 -0.63 -16.43 -8.92
CA GLY A 286 -0.37 -16.15 -7.52
C GLY A 286 -1.55 -15.51 -6.77
N HIS A 287 -2.78 -15.73 -7.24
CA HIS A 287 -3.98 -15.15 -6.62
C HIS A 287 -4.25 -15.81 -5.26
N ASP A 288 -4.11 -15.06 -4.19
CA ASP A 288 -4.41 -15.52 -2.83
C ASP A 288 -5.90 -15.82 -2.68
N ARG A 289 -6.21 -16.94 -1.99
CA ARG A 289 -7.58 -17.40 -1.85
C ARG A 289 -8.38 -16.59 -0.86
N ARG A 290 -7.81 -16.29 0.32
CA ARG A 290 -8.51 -15.55 1.38
C ARG A 290 -7.54 -14.69 2.19
N TYR A 291 -8.02 -13.51 2.58
CA TYR A 291 -7.40 -12.65 3.58
C TYR A 291 -8.38 -12.45 4.72
N SER A 292 -7.87 -12.47 5.96
CA SER A 292 -8.62 -12.15 7.16
C SER A 292 -7.67 -11.71 8.26
N LEU A 293 -8.03 -10.65 8.96
CA LEU A 293 -7.24 -10.04 10.03
C LEU A 293 -7.98 -10.07 11.36
N ASP A 294 -7.27 -10.36 12.45
CA ASP A 294 -7.72 -10.07 13.81
C ASP A 294 -7.28 -8.64 14.20
N ASP A 295 -8.23 -7.73 14.42
CA ASP A 295 -8.00 -6.33 14.80
C ASP A 295 -8.24 -6.09 16.30
N SER A 296 -8.26 -7.13 17.13
CA SER A 296 -8.54 -7.05 18.57
C SER A 296 -7.61 -6.10 19.31
N ARG A 297 -6.31 -6.04 18.91
CA ARG A 297 -5.32 -5.11 19.47
C ARG A 297 -5.73 -3.65 19.22
N LEU A 298 -6.13 -3.31 18.01
CA LEU A 298 -6.59 -1.95 17.70
C LEU A 298 -7.93 -1.63 18.39
N ARG A 299 -8.84 -2.60 18.46
CA ARG A 299 -10.10 -2.44 19.21
C ARG A 299 -9.88 -2.19 20.70
N ALA A 300 -8.81 -2.75 21.28
CA ALA A 300 -8.43 -2.47 22.68
C ALA A 300 -8.02 -1.00 22.89
N LEU A 301 -7.48 -0.33 21.85
CA LEU A 301 -7.19 1.11 21.86
C LEU A 301 -8.44 2.00 21.66
N GLY A 302 -9.62 1.41 21.50
CA GLY A 302 -10.89 2.11 21.36
C GLY A 302 -11.37 2.30 19.92
N TYR A 303 -10.68 1.75 18.92
CA TYR A 303 -11.15 1.75 17.54
C TYR A 303 -12.48 0.96 17.41
N ARG A 304 -13.39 1.48 16.60
CA ARG A 304 -14.62 0.78 16.18
C ARG A 304 -14.94 1.21 14.75
N PRO A 305 -15.06 0.27 13.79
CA PRO A 305 -15.55 0.60 12.46
C PRO A 305 -16.99 1.11 12.56
N SER A 306 -17.32 2.13 11.79
CA SER A 306 -18.59 2.85 11.87
C SER A 306 -19.42 2.79 10.59
N VAL A 307 -18.84 2.31 9.47
CA VAL A 307 -19.49 2.25 8.17
C VAL A 307 -19.86 0.79 7.83
N PRO A 308 -21.14 0.38 7.98
CA PRO A 308 -21.59 -0.91 7.49
C PRO A 308 -21.35 -1.03 5.98
N PHE A 309 -20.91 -2.21 5.52
CA PHE A 309 -20.51 -2.44 4.12
C PHE A 309 -21.57 -1.98 3.11
N GLU A 310 -22.83 -2.36 3.30
CA GLU A 310 -23.90 -2.03 2.36
C GLU A 310 -24.12 -0.52 2.23
N ARG A 311 -24.04 0.22 3.34
CA ARG A 311 -24.11 1.68 3.32
C ARG A 311 -22.92 2.29 2.57
N GLY A 312 -21.70 1.87 2.91
CA GLY A 312 -20.49 2.38 2.27
C GLY A 312 -20.45 2.07 0.78
N LEU A 313 -20.92 0.87 0.37
CA LEU A 313 -21.01 0.50 -1.04
C LEU A 313 -22.02 1.40 -1.79
N ALA A 314 -23.21 1.60 -1.23
CA ALA A 314 -24.22 2.48 -1.83
C ALA A 314 -23.73 3.93 -1.97
N GLU A 315 -23.04 4.46 -0.94
CA GLU A 315 -22.41 5.77 -0.95
C GLU A 315 -21.31 5.86 -2.02
N THR A 316 -20.50 4.82 -2.15
CA THR A 316 -19.44 4.72 -3.16
C THR A 316 -20.03 4.74 -4.57
N VAL A 317 -21.03 3.89 -4.87
CA VAL A 317 -21.68 3.84 -6.19
C VAL A 317 -22.34 5.18 -6.53
N ARG A 318 -23.04 5.79 -5.56
CA ARG A 318 -23.64 7.12 -5.73
C ARG A 318 -22.59 8.17 -6.09
N TRP A 319 -21.45 8.18 -5.38
CA TRP A 319 -20.38 9.13 -5.64
C TRP A 319 -19.84 9.01 -7.08
N TYR A 320 -19.57 7.79 -7.58
CA TYR A 320 -19.12 7.60 -8.97
C TYR A 320 -20.18 8.05 -9.97
N ARG A 321 -21.46 7.83 -9.69
CA ARG A 321 -22.57 8.30 -10.55
C ARG A 321 -22.67 9.82 -10.62
N GLU A 322 -22.41 10.51 -9.51
CA GLU A 322 -22.48 11.97 -9.39
C GLU A 322 -21.20 12.68 -9.85
N ASN A 323 -20.07 11.98 -9.99
CA ASN A 323 -18.78 12.57 -10.31
C ASN A 323 -18.13 11.95 -11.58
N PRO A 324 -18.82 11.86 -12.73
CA PRO A 324 -18.28 11.24 -13.94
C PRO A 324 -16.99 11.94 -14.42
N GLY A 325 -16.93 13.27 -14.37
CA GLY A 325 -15.77 14.05 -14.79
C GLY A 325 -14.49 13.77 -14.01
N TRP A 326 -14.59 13.21 -12.79
CA TRP A 326 -13.43 12.83 -12.00
C TRP A 326 -12.77 11.53 -12.49
N TRP A 327 -13.58 10.55 -12.92
CA TRP A 327 -13.07 9.20 -13.20
C TRP A 327 -13.06 8.81 -14.68
N GLU A 328 -13.76 9.53 -15.57
CA GLU A 328 -13.91 9.10 -16.97
C GLU A 328 -12.57 8.95 -17.70
N ALA A 329 -11.70 9.97 -17.63
CA ALA A 329 -10.38 9.91 -18.26
C ALA A 329 -9.49 8.83 -17.63
N ALA A 330 -9.55 8.66 -16.30
CA ALA A 330 -8.80 7.65 -15.58
C ALA A 330 -9.29 6.23 -15.90
N ALA A 331 -10.62 6.04 -16.05
CA ALA A 331 -11.20 4.76 -16.42
C ALA A 331 -10.91 4.36 -17.88
N GLU A 332 -10.74 5.33 -18.78
CA GLU A 332 -10.27 5.07 -20.14
C GLU A 332 -8.82 4.60 -20.15
N ALA A 333 -7.96 5.30 -19.42
CA ALA A 333 -6.56 4.91 -19.29
C ALA A 333 -6.39 3.53 -18.62
N ALA A 334 -7.19 3.21 -17.60
CA ALA A 334 -7.17 1.92 -16.93
C ALA A 334 -7.75 0.78 -17.80
N GLY A 335 -8.73 1.08 -18.66
CA GLY A 335 -9.34 0.14 -19.61
C GLY A 335 -8.49 -0.11 -20.86
N ALA A 336 -7.48 0.70 -21.14
CA ALA A 336 -6.51 0.55 -22.22
C ALA A 336 -5.30 -0.33 -21.82
N GLY A 337 -5.30 -0.94 -20.62
CA GLY A 337 -4.33 -1.99 -20.24
C GLY A 337 -4.33 -3.14 -21.24
N PRO A 338 -3.24 -3.95 -21.35
CA PRO A 338 -3.04 -4.88 -22.44
C PRO A 338 -4.27 -5.76 -22.63
N ALA A 339 -4.85 -5.70 -23.82
CA ALA A 339 -5.89 -6.62 -24.23
C ALA A 339 -5.30 -8.03 -24.05
N SER A 340 -5.91 -8.82 -23.17
CA SER A 340 -5.66 -10.24 -23.10
C SER A 340 -5.64 -10.78 -24.52
N GLY A 341 -4.51 -11.32 -24.97
CA GLY A 341 -4.31 -11.82 -26.32
C GLY A 341 -5.45 -12.74 -26.76
N GLY A 342 -6.33 -12.19 -27.58
CA GLY A 342 -7.27 -12.91 -28.39
C GLY A 342 -6.60 -13.14 -29.75
N ALA A 343 -6.35 -14.39 -30.06
CA ALA A 343 -5.90 -14.86 -31.36
C ALA A 343 -6.88 -14.44 -32.46
N ASP A 344 -6.31 -14.34 -33.68
CA ASP A 344 -6.95 -14.29 -34.99
C ASP A 344 -7.33 -12.94 -35.56
N ALA A 345 -6.36 -12.40 -36.33
CA ALA A 345 -6.66 -11.60 -37.50
C ALA A 345 -6.25 -12.40 -38.75
N PRO A 346 -7.15 -12.56 -39.75
CA PRO A 346 -6.82 -13.28 -40.98
C PRO A 346 -5.89 -12.44 -41.87
N GLY A 347 -4.99 -13.18 -42.57
CA GLY A 347 -3.95 -12.67 -43.43
C GLY A 347 -4.41 -11.72 -44.53
N ALA A 348 -3.63 -10.70 -44.77
CA ALA A 348 -3.56 -9.97 -46.03
C ALA A 348 -2.18 -10.16 -46.66
N ALA A 349 -2.17 -10.76 -47.85
CA ALA A 349 -1.02 -11.04 -48.68
C ALA A 349 -0.33 -9.75 -49.18
N GLY A 350 0.99 -9.87 -49.40
CA GLY A 350 1.96 -8.88 -49.79
C GLY A 350 1.74 -8.16 -51.11
N PRO A 351 2.71 -7.41 -51.64
CA PRO A 351 3.85 -7.97 -52.35
C PRO A 351 5.20 -7.25 -52.18
N GLY A 352 6.21 -8.02 -52.27
CA GLY A 352 7.44 -7.98 -53.09
C GLY A 352 8.37 -6.78 -53.07
N GLY A 353 9.67 -7.07 -52.85
CA GLY A 353 10.69 -6.38 -53.60
C GLY A 353 12.01 -6.04 -52.91
N ALA A 354 13.01 -6.82 -53.22
CA ALA A 354 14.45 -6.48 -53.46
C ALA A 354 15.38 -6.28 -52.23
N ALA A 355 16.15 -7.30 -51.96
CA ALA A 355 17.60 -7.49 -52.31
C ALA A 355 18.59 -6.42 -51.81
N GLY A 356 19.56 -6.90 -51.05
CA GLY A 356 20.85 -6.25 -50.99
C GLY A 356 21.68 -6.46 -49.73
N SER A 357 22.63 -7.37 -49.87
CA SER A 357 24.02 -7.33 -49.42
C SER A 357 24.39 -7.90 -48.05
N THR A 358 24.97 -9.05 -48.15
CA THR A 358 25.76 -9.83 -47.20
C THR A 358 27.12 -9.19 -46.93
N ALA A 359 27.61 -9.21 -45.70
CA ALA A 359 29.00 -9.51 -45.38
C ALA A 359 29.15 -10.11 -43.97
N PRO A 360 29.95 -11.14 -43.78
CA PRO A 360 30.11 -11.85 -42.52
C PRO A 360 31.28 -11.31 -41.70
N VAL A 361 31.14 -11.28 -40.39
CA VAL A 361 32.26 -11.12 -39.47
C VAL A 361 32.40 -12.44 -38.68
N GLY A 362 33.59 -13.03 -38.81
CA GLY A 362 34.02 -14.29 -38.27
C GLY A 362 34.36 -14.26 -36.76
N PRO A 363 34.65 -15.42 -36.16
CA PRO A 363 34.78 -15.57 -34.71
C PRO A 363 36.19 -15.29 -34.20
N MET A 364 36.29 -14.58 -33.08
CA MET A 364 37.47 -14.57 -32.21
C MET A 364 37.07 -15.26 -30.91
N GLY A 365 37.69 -16.30 -30.48
CA GLY A 365 39.06 -16.59 -30.13
C GLY A 365 39.05 -16.83 -28.62
N SER A 366 39.00 -18.12 -28.21
CA SER A 366 39.12 -18.61 -26.84
C SER A 366 40.51 -18.33 -26.26
N ALA A 367 40.61 -17.78 -25.05
CA ALA A 367 41.82 -17.86 -24.24
C ALA A 367 41.47 -18.48 -22.89
N GLY A 368 42.00 -19.65 -22.65
CA GLY A 368 41.88 -20.42 -21.42
C GLY A 368 42.91 -19.96 -20.34
N PRO A 369 42.89 -20.60 -19.17
CA PRO A 369 43.43 -20.04 -17.94
C PRO A 369 44.90 -20.38 -17.69
N ALA A 370 45.64 -19.42 -17.14
CA ALA A 370 46.95 -19.65 -16.57
C ALA A 370 46.86 -19.76 -15.04
N GLY A 371 47.18 -20.94 -14.55
CA GLY A 371 47.39 -21.20 -13.13
C GLY A 371 48.78 -20.71 -12.70
N MET A 372 48.90 -20.32 -11.45
CA MET A 372 50.14 -20.37 -10.70
C MET A 372 49.91 -20.84 -9.28
N ALA A 373 50.60 -21.94 -9.00
CA ALA A 373 50.74 -22.58 -7.69
C ALA A 373 52.01 -22.02 -6.97
N GLY A 374 52.01 -22.18 -5.66
CA GLY A 374 53.23 -22.07 -4.81
C GLY A 374 53.01 -21.04 -3.69
N ALA A 375 53.39 -21.29 -2.45
CA ALA A 375 54.05 -22.37 -1.76
C ALA A 375 53.76 -22.25 -0.27
N VAL A 376 53.78 -23.37 0.38
CA VAL A 376 53.83 -23.72 1.79
C VAL A 376 54.88 -22.92 2.58
N GLY A 377 54.54 -22.53 3.81
CA GLY A 377 55.47 -22.05 4.81
C GLY A 377 54.82 -22.05 6.20
N GLY A 378 54.87 -23.20 6.88
CA GLY A 378 54.47 -23.31 8.25
C GLY A 378 55.54 -22.79 9.22
N ARG A 379 55.14 -22.31 10.39
CA ARG A 379 55.90 -22.47 11.64
C ARG A 379 54.98 -22.44 12.86
N ARG A 380 55.29 -23.41 13.71
CA ARG A 380 54.72 -23.73 15.02
C ARG A 380 55.25 -22.80 16.13
N GLY A 381 54.53 -22.78 17.22
CA GLY A 381 54.98 -22.53 18.58
C GLY A 381 54.51 -21.18 19.13
N GLY A 382 53.95 -21.04 20.30
CA GLY A 382 53.87 -21.88 21.50
C GLY A 382 53.32 -20.99 22.61
N THR A 383 52.47 -21.58 23.42
CA THR A 383 52.27 -21.46 24.88
C THR A 383 52.19 -20.11 25.60
N ALA A 384 51.06 -20.01 26.33
CA ALA A 384 50.93 -19.66 27.77
C ALA A 384 50.98 -18.17 28.18
N GLY A 385 49.93 -17.81 28.90
CA GLY A 385 49.72 -16.62 29.73
C GLY A 385 48.21 -16.40 29.94
#